data_827ae3ac6ed325cc31c064159435a042
#
_entry.id   827ae3ac6ed325cc31c064159435a042
#
_cell.length_a   1.000
_cell.length_b   1.000
_cell.length_c   1.000
_cell.angle_alpha   90.00
_cell.angle_beta   90.00
_cell.angle_gamma   90.00
#
_symmetry.space_group_name_H-M   'P 1'
#
loop_
_entity.id
_entity.type
_entity.pdbx_description
1 polymer ?
#
loop_
_entity_poly.entity_id
_entity_poly.type
_entity_poly.pdbx_seq_one_letter_code
_entity_poly.pdbx_strand_id
1 'polypeptide(L)'
;MKKVKEQKLPKWFDGELYEEGDTVTNPYSGETIELTAVELSMYDFCMGATFVYEMMGPWEGDPKVVEDLRKGLDWFRKHNIEAYMVLLD
;
A
#
# COMPACT_ATOMS: atom_id res chain seq x y z
N MET A 1 20.26 13.30 11.54
CA MET A 1 19.48 12.17 11.15
C MET A 1 18.00 12.50 11.06
N LYS A 2 17.38 12.03 10.04
CA LYS A 2 15.97 12.30 9.86
C LYS A 2 15.14 11.47 10.81
N LYS A 3 14.27 12.13 11.54
CA LYS A 3 13.38 11.43 12.43
C LYS A 3 12.11 11.04 11.69
N VAL A 4 11.83 9.77 11.67
CA VAL A 4 10.64 9.27 10.98
C VAL A 4 9.42 9.53 11.85
N LYS A 5 8.42 10.16 11.27
CA LYS A 5 7.18 10.38 11.96
C LYS A 5 6.52 9.04 12.26
N GLU A 6 6.02 8.89 13.47
CA GLU A 6 5.39 7.65 13.85
C GLU A 6 4.20 7.39 12.94
N GLN A 7 4.12 6.18 12.40
CA GLN A 7 3.07 5.77 11.49
C GLN A 7 2.27 4.65 12.15
N LYS A 8 0.97 4.70 11.97
CA LYS A 8 0.09 3.66 12.49
C LYS A 8 -0.87 3.24 11.41
N LEU A 9 -1.14 1.95 11.37
CA LEU A 9 -2.13 1.43 10.46
C LEU A 9 -3.52 1.80 10.97
N PRO A 10 -4.43 2.13 10.06
CA PRO A 10 -5.80 2.49 10.48
C PRO A 10 -6.53 1.29 11.04
N LYS A 11 -7.57 1.55 11.79
CA LYS A 11 -8.36 0.50 12.42
C LYS A 11 -9.02 -0.43 11.40
N TRP A 12 -9.32 0.08 10.22
CA TRP A 12 -9.95 -0.73 9.19
C TRP A 12 -8.99 -1.69 8.50
N PHE A 13 -7.69 -1.51 8.73
CA PHE A 13 -6.68 -2.33 8.06
C PHE A 13 -6.82 -3.80 8.51
N ASP A 14 -6.84 -4.68 7.52
CA ASP A 14 -7.02 -6.11 7.77
C ASP A 14 -6.05 -6.92 6.94
N GLY A 15 -4.86 -6.39 6.73
CA GLY A 15 -3.84 -7.06 5.96
C GLY A 15 -2.80 -7.70 6.85
N GLU A 16 -1.76 -8.23 6.21
CA GLU A 16 -0.68 -8.85 6.93
C GLU A 16 0.23 -7.78 7.53
N LEU A 17 0.71 -8.03 8.73
CA LEU A 17 1.59 -7.09 9.43
C LEU A 17 3.03 -7.55 9.29
N TYR A 18 3.87 -6.65 8.82
CA TYR A 18 5.30 -6.92 8.67
C TYR A 18 6.03 -6.33 9.86
N GLU A 19 7.10 -7.01 10.27
CA GLU A 19 7.90 -6.55 11.40
C GLU A 19 9.04 -5.65 10.97
N GLU A 20 9.46 -5.77 9.71
CA GLU A 20 10.58 -4.97 9.20
C GLU A 20 10.23 -4.41 7.85
N GLY A 21 10.81 -3.27 7.55
CA GLY A 21 10.66 -2.68 6.23
C GLY A 21 11.53 -3.39 5.21
N ASP A 22 11.39 -2.98 3.96
CA ASP A 22 12.16 -3.59 2.88
C ASP A 22 12.17 -2.61 1.70
N THR A 23 13.06 -2.91 0.77
CA THR A 23 13.12 -2.17 -0.48
C THR A 23 12.17 -2.81 -1.48
N VAL A 24 11.37 -1.98 -2.12
CA VAL A 24 10.37 -2.44 -3.08
C VAL A 24 10.69 -1.82 -4.43
N THR A 25 10.53 -2.60 -5.49
CA THR A 25 10.81 -2.17 -6.85
C THR A 25 9.55 -2.13 -7.68
N ASN A 26 9.36 -1.05 -8.41
CA ASN A 26 8.28 -0.97 -9.39
C ASN A 26 8.71 -1.81 -10.60
N PRO A 27 7.99 -2.89 -10.93
CA PRO A 27 8.40 -3.77 -12.01
C PRO A 27 8.35 -3.12 -13.39
N TYR A 28 7.62 -2.03 -13.53
CA TYR A 28 7.49 -1.39 -14.83
C TYR A 28 8.55 -0.33 -15.08
N SER A 29 8.88 0.43 -14.04
CA SER A 29 9.85 1.52 -14.19
C SER A 29 11.25 1.13 -13.74
N GLY A 30 11.36 0.11 -12.89
CA GLY A 30 12.64 -0.27 -12.30
C GLY A 30 13.04 0.59 -11.12
N GLU A 31 12.23 1.56 -10.76
CA GLU A 31 12.55 2.41 -9.61
C GLU A 31 12.34 1.67 -8.32
N THR A 32 13.17 1.98 -7.34
CA THR A 32 13.10 1.34 -6.02
C THR A 32 12.89 2.39 -4.95
N ILE A 33 12.31 1.96 -3.84
CA ILE A 33 12.17 2.83 -2.68
C ILE A 33 12.08 1.97 -1.44
N GLU A 34 12.61 2.48 -0.34
CA GLU A 34 12.56 1.77 0.94
C GLU A 34 11.27 2.10 1.66
N LEU A 35 10.63 1.08 2.19
CA LEU A 35 9.39 1.24 2.97
C LEU A 35 9.64 0.79 4.40
N THR A 36 9.03 1.48 5.34
CA THR A 36 9.03 1.03 6.73
C THR A 36 8.13 -0.20 6.84
N ALA A 37 8.18 -0.86 7.99
CA ALA A 37 7.32 -2.02 8.21
C ALA A 37 5.84 -1.66 8.04
N VAL A 38 5.43 -0.51 8.56
CA VAL A 38 4.04 -0.06 8.43
C VAL A 38 3.69 0.19 6.97
N GLU A 39 4.59 0.86 6.26
CA GLU A 39 4.35 1.14 4.84
C GLU A 39 4.30 -0.13 4.01
N LEU A 40 5.18 -1.07 4.32
CA LEU A 40 5.22 -2.33 3.61
C LEU A 40 3.92 -3.12 3.82
N SER A 41 3.41 -3.10 5.04
CA SER A 41 2.14 -3.76 5.35
C SER A 41 1.02 -3.18 4.51
N MET A 42 0.94 -1.85 4.44
CA MET A 42 -0.10 -1.20 3.64
C MET A 42 0.11 -1.43 2.15
N TYR A 43 1.36 -1.40 1.69
CA TYR A 43 1.65 -1.65 0.29
C TYR A 43 1.20 -3.05 -0.12
N ASP A 44 1.53 -4.05 0.70
CA ASP A 44 1.13 -5.42 0.41
C ASP A 44 -0.39 -5.55 0.36
N PHE A 45 -1.06 -4.88 1.26
CA PHE A 45 -2.52 -4.88 1.28
C PHE A 45 -3.08 -4.26 -0.01
N CYS A 46 -2.53 -3.13 -0.44
CA CYS A 46 -3.00 -2.47 -1.65
C CYS A 46 -2.76 -3.33 -2.88
N MET A 47 -1.61 -4.00 -2.94
CA MET A 47 -1.32 -4.85 -4.08
C MET A 47 -2.26 -6.06 -4.12
N GLY A 48 -2.54 -6.65 -2.95
CA GLY A 48 -3.46 -7.76 -2.88
C GLY A 48 -4.87 -7.35 -3.28
N ALA A 49 -5.31 -6.19 -2.82
CA ALA A 49 -6.64 -5.70 -3.16
C ALA A 49 -6.75 -5.41 -4.66
N THR A 50 -5.69 -4.84 -5.24
CA THR A 50 -5.67 -4.58 -6.67
C THR A 50 -5.76 -5.89 -7.45
N PHE A 51 -5.01 -6.89 -7.02
CA PHE A 51 -5.02 -8.18 -7.67
C PHE A 51 -6.42 -8.80 -7.65
N VAL A 52 -7.07 -8.77 -6.50
CA VAL A 52 -8.42 -9.32 -6.38
C VAL A 52 -9.39 -8.56 -7.27
N TYR A 53 -9.30 -7.24 -7.27
CA TYR A 53 -10.17 -6.41 -8.10
C TYR A 53 -10.01 -6.76 -9.58
N GLU A 54 -8.77 -6.89 -10.03
CA GLU A 54 -8.53 -7.20 -11.44
C GLU A 54 -8.97 -8.60 -11.82
N MET A 55 -8.85 -9.54 -10.88
CA MET A 55 -9.26 -10.90 -11.15
C MET A 55 -10.77 -11.05 -11.25
N MET A 56 -11.49 -10.37 -10.37
CA MET A 56 -12.94 -10.56 -10.26
C MET A 56 -13.73 -9.57 -11.10
N GLY A 57 -13.13 -8.48 -11.48
CA GLY A 57 -13.82 -7.46 -12.27
C GLY A 57 -14.68 -6.56 -11.41
N PRO A 58 -15.11 -5.42 -11.99
CA PRO A 58 -15.79 -4.40 -11.19
C PRO A 58 -17.18 -4.79 -10.73
N TRP A 59 -17.87 -5.69 -11.40
CA TRP A 59 -19.23 -6.05 -10.99
C TRP A 59 -19.28 -7.27 -10.11
N GLU A 60 -18.22 -8.06 -10.06
CA GLU A 60 -18.18 -9.21 -9.19
C GLU A 60 -17.30 -8.99 -7.99
N GLY A 61 -16.55 -7.89 -7.98
CA GLY A 61 -15.71 -7.57 -6.86
C GLY A 61 -16.52 -7.08 -5.68
N ASP A 62 -16.01 -7.38 -4.49
CA ASP A 62 -16.62 -6.91 -3.26
C ASP A 62 -16.44 -5.40 -3.18
N PRO A 63 -17.52 -4.62 -3.04
CA PRO A 63 -17.39 -3.17 -2.91
C PRO A 63 -16.46 -2.75 -1.78
N LYS A 64 -16.38 -3.57 -0.73
CA LYS A 64 -15.48 -3.28 0.38
C LYS A 64 -14.01 -3.31 -0.05
N VAL A 65 -13.67 -4.21 -0.96
CA VAL A 65 -12.29 -4.29 -1.46
C VAL A 65 -11.92 -3.01 -2.17
N VAL A 66 -12.82 -2.50 -3.01
CA VAL A 66 -12.56 -1.26 -3.75
C VAL A 66 -12.41 -0.09 -2.78
N GLU A 67 -13.29 -0.03 -1.78
CA GLU A 67 -13.24 1.05 -0.81
C GLU A 67 -11.96 1.00 0.02
N ASP A 68 -11.59 -0.21 0.46
CA ASP A 68 -10.38 -0.36 1.26
C ASP A 68 -9.14 -0.03 0.45
N LEU A 69 -9.13 -0.40 -0.83
CA LEU A 69 -8.02 -0.05 -1.71
C LEU A 69 -7.88 1.46 -1.82
N ARG A 70 -9.00 2.15 -2.02
CA ARG A 70 -8.98 3.60 -2.12
C ARG A 70 -8.44 4.22 -0.83
N LYS A 71 -8.87 3.70 0.31
CA LYS A 71 -8.38 4.19 1.59
C LYS A 71 -6.90 3.94 1.76
N GLY A 72 -6.42 2.78 1.31
CA GLY A 72 -5.01 2.44 1.40
C GLY A 72 -4.16 3.37 0.55
N LEU A 73 -4.60 3.64 -0.67
CA LEU A 73 -3.87 4.55 -1.54
C LEU A 73 -3.83 5.96 -0.95
N ASP A 74 -4.94 6.37 -0.34
CA ASP A 74 -5.01 7.68 0.30
C ASP A 74 -4.08 7.76 1.49
N TRP A 75 -3.99 6.67 2.26
CA TRP A 75 -3.07 6.58 3.38
C TRP A 75 -1.63 6.79 2.91
N PHE A 76 -1.26 6.13 1.80
CA PHE A 76 0.09 6.28 1.25
C PHE A 76 0.38 7.71 0.83
N ARG A 77 -0.57 8.36 0.19
CA ARG A 77 -0.35 9.74 -0.22
C ARG A 77 -0.13 10.66 0.95
N LYS A 78 -0.74 10.36 2.07
CA LYS A 78 -0.60 11.19 3.25
C LYS A 78 0.67 10.90 4.03
N HIS A 79 1.13 9.65 4.03
CA HIS A 79 2.23 9.24 4.87
C HIS A 79 3.55 9.13 4.12
N ASN A 80 3.52 8.85 2.83
CA ASN A 80 4.73 8.74 2.04
C ASN A 80 4.39 8.96 0.57
N ILE A 81 4.27 10.21 0.20
CA ILE A 81 3.87 10.57 -1.16
C ILE A 81 4.91 10.09 -2.18
N GLU A 82 6.18 10.09 -1.80
CA GLU A 82 7.23 9.65 -2.71
C GLU A 82 7.05 8.17 -3.06
N ALA A 83 6.77 7.35 -2.07
CA ALA A 83 6.53 5.92 -2.31
C ALA A 83 5.27 5.74 -3.16
N TYR A 84 4.24 6.52 -2.90
CA TYR A 84 3.04 6.45 -3.70
C TYR A 84 3.34 6.71 -5.17
N MET A 85 4.15 7.73 -5.45
CA MET A 85 4.46 8.08 -6.82
C MET A 85 5.36 7.05 -7.50
N VAL A 86 6.25 6.42 -6.74
CA VAL A 86 7.13 5.42 -7.31
C VAL A 86 6.39 4.10 -7.55
N LEU A 87 5.56 3.68 -6.63
CA LEU A 87 5.01 2.34 -6.63
C LEU A 87 3.54 2.26 -7.04
N LEU A 88 2.76 3.26 -6.74
CA LEU A 88 1.30 3.14 -6.82
C LEU A 88 0.65 4.14 -7.77
N ASP A 89 1.39 5.11 -8.23
CA ASP A 89 0.83 6.13 -9.10
C ASP A 89 0.56 5.59 -10.51
#